data_6bd050e06e339b22fbab3fae57a72941
#
_entry.id   6bd050e06e339b22fbab3fae57a72941
#
_cell.length_a   1.000
_cell.length_b   1.000
_cell.length_c   1.000
_cell.angle_alpha   90.00
_cell.angle_beta   90.00
_cell.angle_gamma   90.00
#
_symmetry.space_group_name_H-M   'P 1'
#
loop_
_entity.id
_entity.type
_entity.pdbx_description
1 polymer ?
#
loop_
_entity_poly.entity_id
_entity_poly.type
_entity_poly.pdbx_seq_one_letter_code
_entity_poly.pdbx_strand_id
1 'polypeptide(L)'
;MTNIQVAVSLKERVVRCALDLGFDLVRVTSAEPFVEDGEAAHERMRDGFLDGMPWFTRERAQKASAPQSLLPGARSIIAVALSYLPPDEAISHHSTGEVRWPEAIETLDKVGGQNRGVSASSSSNDVLQRESSFPTGKVARYAQWSDYHQVMKEKLRILSSKLPEMAGCPVQSRVFVDDGPLLERAVARRAGLGWFGKNTNILTTTHGSWVFLGALIIDLELEPDEPLKKNCGDCVRCIPACPTEAIVAPYVID
;
A
#
# COMPACT_ATOMS: atom_id res chain seq x y z
N MET A 1 -15.52 28.33 35.68
CA MET A 1 -15.38 27.07 34.89
C MET A 1 -14.21 27.28 33.96
N THR A 2 -13.05 26.75 34.35
CA THR A 2 -11.78 26.91 33.59
C THR A 2 -11.84 25.98 32.40
N ASN A 3 -11.90 26.52 31.20
CA ASN A 3 -11.87 25.77 29.97
C ASN A 3 -10.44 25.19 29.82
N ILE A 4 -10.25 23.94 30.23
CA ILE A 4 -9.00 23.21 29.99
C ILE A 4 -8.98 22.87 28.50
N GLN A 5 -8.34 23.72 27.71
CA GLN A 5 -7.98 23.43 26.33
C GLN A 5 -6.91 22.33 26.40
N VAL A 6 -7.31 21.08 26.17
CA VAL A 6 -6.36 19.96 26.04
C VAL A 6 -5.50 20.27 24.84
N ALA A 7 -4.20 20.48 25.06
CA ALA A 7 -3.26 20.72 23.98
C ALA A 7 -3.22 19.47 23.08
N VAL A 8 -3.47 19.64 21.79
CA VAL A 8 -3.41 18.56 20.78
C VAL A 8 -1.99 18.01 20.76
N SER A 9 -1.83 16.70 20.98
CA SER A 9 -0.54 16.02 21.01
C SER A 9 0.19 16.13 19.66
N LEU A 10 1.50 15.97 19.66
CA LEU A 10 2.29 15.94 18.43
C LEU A 10 1.81 14.82 17.50
N LYS A 11 1.56 13.61 18.05
CA LYS A 11 0.99 12.48 17.32
C LYS A 11 -0.33 12.85 16.61
N GLU A 12 -1.26 13.46 17.32
CA GLU A 12 -2.56 13.86 16.75
C GLU A 12 -2.39 14.86 15.62
N ARG A 13 -1.46 15.82 15.74
CA ARG A 13 -1.15 16.77 14.65
C ARG A 13 -0.57 16.09 13.43
N VAL A 14 0.35 15.15 13.62
CA VAL A 14 0.96 14.36 12.55
C VAL A 14 -0.08 13.48 11.85
N VAL A 15 -0.92 12.76 12.62
CA VAL A 15 -1.99 11.92 12.07
C VAL A 15 -2.98 12.75 11.28
N ARG A 16 -3.43 13.89 11.82
CA ARG A 16 -4.35 14.80 11.11
C ARG A 16 -3.74 15.33 9.82
N CYS A 17 -2.49 15.77 9.86
CA CYS A 17 -1.79 16.24 8.67
C CYS A 17 -1.72 15.16 7.57
N ALA A 18 -1.46 13.90 7.95
CA ALA A 18 -1.44 12.79 6.98
C ALA A 18 -2.84 12.50 6.41
N LEU A 19 -3.89 12.55 7.24
CA LEU A 19 -5.28 12.41 6.77
C LEU A 19 -5.67 13.57 5.83
N ASP A 20 -5.27 14.81 6.15
CA ASP A 20 -5.51 16.00 5.30
C ASP A 20 -4.76 15.91 3.96
N LEU A 21 -3.64 15.18 3.90
CA LEU A 21 -2.94 14.84 2.67
C LEU A 21 -3.66 13.75 1.86
N GLY A 22 -4.77 13.20 2.38
CA GLY A 22 -5.62 12.23 1.70
C GLY A 22 -5.15 10.79 1.83
N PHE A 23 -4.52 10.41 2.94
CA PHE A 23 -4.43 9.01 3.34
C PHE A 23 -5.73 8.59 4.04
N ASP A 24 -6.20 7.37 3.80
CA ASP A 24 -7.45 6.86 4.40
C ASP A 24 -7.24 6.34 5.82
N LEU A 25 -6.08 5.76 6.09
CA LEU A 25 -5.71 5.27 7.42
C LEU A 25 -4.29 5.70 7.77
N VAL A 26 -4.11 6.14 9.01
CA VAL A 26 -2.82 6.57 9.56
C VAL A 26 -2.69 6.04 10.98
N ARG A 27 -1.58 5.38 11.29
CA ARG A 27 -1.24 4.85 12.60
C ARG A 27 0.24 5.00 12.87
N VAL A 28 0.62 4.92 14.13
CA VAL A 28 2.02 5.02 14.58
C VAL A 28 2.44 3.73 15.27
N THR A 29 3.66 3.29 15.04
CA THR A 29 4.28 2.19 15.81
C THR A 29 5.74 2.53 16.15
N SER A 30 6.32 1.78 17.10
CA SER A 30 7.74 1.92 17.44
C SER A 30 8.64 1.46 16.29
N ALA A 31 9.88 1.98 16.26
CA ALA A 31 10.92 1.53 15.33
C ALA A 31 11.75 0.36 15.88
N GLU A 32 11.22 -0.39 16.86
CA GLU A 32 11.84 -1.63 17.33
C GLU A 32 11.90 -2.69 16.23
N PRO A 33 12.86 -3.63 16.29
CA PRO A 33 12.95 -4.71 15.33
C PRO A 33 11.67 -5.56 15.25
N PHE A 34 11.38 -6.05 14.05
CA PHE A 34 10.30 -7.01 13.76
C PHE A 34 10.85 -8.43 13.85
N VAL A 35 11.19 -8.89 15.06
CA VAL A 35 11.91 -10.16 15.29
C VAL A 35 11.13 -11.34 14.72
N GLU A 36 9.86 -11.51 15.12
CA GLU A 36 8.99 -12.61 14.67
C GLU A 36 8.81 -12.63 13.14
N ASP A 37 8.59 -11.45 12.54
CA ASP A 37 8.40 -11.34 11.09
C ASP A 37 9.71 -11.61 10.33
N GLY A 38 10.86 -11.25 10.90
CA GLY A 38 12.19 -11.56 10.37
C GLY A 38 12.50 -13.06 10.44
N GLU A 39 12.17 -13.72 11.55
CA GLU A 39 12.29 -15.17 11.72
C GLU A 39 11.40 -15.92 10.73
N ALA A 40 10.13 -15.50 10.57
CA ALA A 40 9.22 -16.07 9.58
C ALA A 40 9.77 -15.94 8.15
N ALA A 41 10.37 -14.80 7.80
CA ALA A 41 11.01 -14.62 6.48
C ALA A 41 12.17 -15.61 6.29
N HIS A 42 13.03 -15.79 7.29
CA HIS A 42 14.13 -16.76 7.23
C HIS A 42 13.64 -18.22 7.16
N GLU A 43 12.53 -18.56 7.82
CA GLU A 43 11.89 -19.86 7.74
C GLU A 43 11.41 -20.12 6.30
N ARG A 44 10.68 -19.18 5.69
CA ARG A 44 10.21 -19.29 4.29
C ARG A 44 11.36 -19.46 3.29
N MET A 45 12.50 -18.80 3.54
CA MET A 45 13.71 -19.00 2.72
C MET A 45 14.28 -20.41 2.87
N ARG A 46 14.29 -20.97 4.07
CA ARG A 46 14.77 -22.35 4.29
C ARG A 46 13.87 -23.39 3.64
N ASP A 47 12.56 -23.13 3.63
CA ASP A 47 11.55 -24.01 3.08
C ASP A 47 11.43 -23.92 1.55
N GLY A 48 12.21 -23.03 0.89
CA GLY A 48 12.24 -22.87 -0.56
C GLY A 48 11.15 -21.98 -1.14
N PHE A 49 10.23 -21.43 -0.32
CA PHE A 49 9.13 -20.57 -0.81
C PHE A 49 9.58 -19.24 -1.44
N LEU A 50 10.86 -18.89 -1.32
CA LEU A 50 11.43 -17.67 -1.88
C LEU A 50 12.46 -17.93 -2.98
N ASP A 51 12.60 -19.16 -3.46
CA ASP A 51 13.59 -19.55 -4.47
C ASP A 51 13.39 -18.82 -5.82
N GLY A 52 12.14 -18.47 -6.15
CA GLY A 52 11.80 -17.64 -7.31
C GLY A 52 12.15 -16.16 -7.18
N MET A 53 12.65 -15.71 -6.01
CA MET A 53 12.96 -14.31 -5.72
C MET A 53 14.43 -14.12 -5.32
N PRO A 54 15.40 -14.20 -6.24
CA PRO A 54 16.84 -14.16 -5.94
C PRO A 54 17.29 -12.83 -5.32
N TRP A 55 16.49 -11.76 -5.46
CA TRP A 55 16.72 -10.45 -4.85
C TRP A 55 16.34 -10.40 -3.36
N PHE A 56 15.56 -11.38 -2.85
CA PHE A 56 15.17 -11.44 -1.43
C PHE A 56 16.16 -12.28 -0.65
N THR A 57 17.34 -11.73 -0.35
CA THR A 57 18.44 -12.39 0.36
C THR A 57 18.24 -12.36 1.89
N ARG A 58 19.05 -13.17 2.60
CA ARG A 58 19.06 -13.17 4.07
C ARG A 58 19.42 -11.78 4.63
N GLU A 59 20.40 -11.11 4.03
CA GLU A 59 20.82 -9.76 4.43
C GLU A 59 19.68 -8.76 4.20
N ARG A 60 18.92 -8.91 3.10
CA ARG A 60 17.75 -8.08 2.85
C ARG A 60 16.66 -8.33 3.89
N ALA A 61 16.35 -9.59 4.23
CA ALA A 61 15.37 -9.95 5.25
C ALA A 61 15.76 -9.38 6.63
N GLN A 62 17.04 -9.53 7.03
CA GLN A 62 17.56 -8.96 8.27
C GLN A 62 17.45 -7.43 8.29
N LYS A 63 17.80 -6.78 7.19
CA LYS A 63 17.68 -5.33 7.05
C LYS A 63 16.23 -4.87 7.09
N ALA A 64 15.33 -5.61 6.46
CA ALA A 64 13.90 -5.31 6.39
C ALA A 64 13.20 -5.40 7.75
N SER A 65 13.67 -6.28 8.64
CA SER A 65 13.14 -6.46 9.99
C SER A 65 13.75 -5.52 11.03
N ALA A 66 14.76 -4.73 10.69
CA ALA A 66 15.47 -3.84 11.59
C ALA A 66 15.38 -2.37 11.15
N PRO A 67 14.32 -1.62 11.51
CA PRO A 67 14.12 -0.23 11.06
C PRO A 67 15.30 0.69 11.32
N GLN A 68 16.04 0.50 12.41
CA GLN A 68 17.23 1.29 12.73
C GLN A 68 18.41 1.05 11.77
N SER A 69 18.42 -0.08 11.05
CA SER A 69 19.37 -0.31 9.95
C SER A 69 19.02 0.51 8.70
N LEU A 70 17.76 0.94 8.58
CA LEU A 70 17.25 1.74 7.49
C LEU A 70 17.39 3.24 7.76
N LEU A 71 17.15 3.65 8.99
CA LEU A 71 17.36 5.01 9.49
C LEU A 71 18.04 4.93 10.86
N PRO A 72 19.35 5.23 10.96
CA PRO A 72 20.04 5.30 12.26
C PRO A 72 19.33 6.30 13.19
N GLY A 73 19.07 5.88 14.43
CA GLY A 73 18.32 6.69 15.39
C GLY A 73 16.81 6.66 15.24
N ALA A 74 16.26 5.81 14.36
CA ALA A 74 14.80 5.64 14.21
C ALA A 74 14.14 5.31 15.56
N ARG A 75 13.03 6.01 15.87
CA ARG A 75 12.24 5.83 17.09
C ARG A 75 10.80 5.45 16.81
N SER A 76 10.21 5.98 15.74
CA SER A 76 8.84 5.68 15.36
C SER A 76 8.69 5.44 13.86
N ILE A 77 7.60 4.77 13.50
CA ILE A 77 7.18 4.55 12.12
C ILE A 77 5.73 5.01 12.00
N ILE A 78 5.49 5.95 11.10
CA ILE A 78 4.15 6.37 10.70
C ILE A 78 3.72 5.44 9.56
N ALA A 79 2.76 4.57 9.83
CA ALA A 79 2.16 3.65 8.88
C ALA A 79 0.95 4.30 8.24
N VAL A 80 0.85 4.26 6.93
CA VAL A 80 -0.27 4.83 6.17
C VAL A 80 -0.88 3.80 5.23
N ALA A 81 -2.16 3.98 4.94
CA ALA A 81 -2.83 3.23 3.89
C ALA A 81 -3.64 4.18 3.00
N LEU A 82 -3.63 3.88 1.70
CA LEU A 82 -4.42 4.56 0.68
C LEU A 82 -5.33 3.54 -0.01
N SER A 83 -6.63 3.75 0.04
CA SER A 83 -7.60 2.87 -0.60
C SER A 83 -7.59 3.03 -2.12
N TYR A 84 -7.68 1.92 -2.84
CA TYR A 84 -7.94 1.93 -4.29
C TYR A 84 -9.34 1.38 -4.61
N LEU A 85 -10.25 1.39 -3.63
CA LEU A 85 -11.68 1.21 -3.89
C LEU A 85 -12.23 2.47 -4.57
N PRO A 86 -13.07 2.31 -5.58
CA PRO A 86 -13.78 3.44 -6.14
C PRO A 86 -14.75 4.01 -5.09
N PRO A 87 -15.08 5.30 -5.15
CA PRO A 87 -16.18 5.87 -4.38
C PRO A 87 -17.48 5.09 -4.59
N ASP A 88 -18.32 4.98 -3.57
CA ASP A 88 -19.58 4.20 -3.60
C ASP A 88 -20.49 4.54 -4.80
N GLU A 89 -20.46 5.79 -5.24
CA GLU A 89 -21.20 6.24 -6.44
C GLU A 89 -20.72 5.58 -7.74
N ALA A 90 -19.45 5.15 -7.81
CA ALA A 90 -18.91 4.43 -8.96
C ALA A 90 -19.28 2.93 -8.93
N ILE A 91 -19.61 2.38 -7.77
CA ILE A 91 -20.04 0.97 -7.62
C ILE A 91 -21.49 0.77 -8.05
N SER A 92 -22.37 1.78 -7.85
CA SER A 92 -23.82 1.66 -8.09
C SER A 92 -24.22 1.47 -9.57
N HIS A 93 -23.32 1.71 -10.52
CA HIS A 93 -23.59 1.60 -11.96
C HIS A 93 -22.97 0.36 -12.64
N HIS A 94 -22.44 -0.61 -11.89
CA HIS A 94 -21.66 -1.72 -12.46
C HIS A 94 -22.31 -3.09 -12.32
N SER A 95 -23.58 -3.22 -12.75
CA SER A 95 -24.16 -4.54 -13.04
C SER A 95 -23.68 -5.16 -14.37
N THR A 96 -22.87 -4.46 -15.17
CA THR A 96 -22.42 -4.89 -16.51
C THR A 96 -20.91 -5.03 -16.70
N GLY A 97 -20.09 -4.85 -15.66
CA GLY A 97 -18.64 -5.11 -15.75
C GLY A 97 -17.80 -4.05 -16.48
N GLU A 98 -18.40 -2.95 -16.96
CA GLU A 98 -17.67 -1.83 -17.57
C GLU A 98 -17.49 -0.69 -16.58
N VAL A 99 -16.27 -0.51 -16.10
CA VAL A 99 -15.89 0.61 -15.21
C VAL A 99 -15.46 1.79 -16.07
N ARG A 100 -16.27 2.84 -16.13
CA ARG A 100 -15.90 4.11 -16.74
C ARG A 100 -15.44 5.06 -15.64
N TRP A 101 -14.14 5.32 -15.58
CA TRP A 101 -13.55 6.25 -14.61
C TRP A 101 -13.50 7.66 -15.19
N PRO A 102 -13.99 8.71 -14.51
CA PRO A 102 -13.74 10.08 -14.92
C PRO A 102 -12.28 10.42 -14.63
N GLU A 103 -11.58 10.96 -15.62
CA GLU A 103 -10.29 11.69 -15.54
C GLU A 103 -8.95 10.94 -15.49
N ALA A 104 -8.87 9.62 -15.29
CA ALA A 104 -7.56 8.94 -15.28
C ALA A 104 -7.02 8.57 -16.69
N ILE A 105 -7.82 8.70 -17.75
CA ILE A 105 -7.48 8.21 -19.11
C ILE A 105 -6.85 9.29 -20.01
N GLU A 106 -7.02 10.58 -19.71
CA GLU A 106 -6.48 11.64 -20.59
C GLU A 106 -4.95 11.79 -20.55
N THR A 107 -4.25 11.14 -19.61
CA THR A 107 -2.79 11.27 -19.50
C THR A 107 -1.99 10.18 -20.21
N LEU A 108 -2.62 9.09 -20.67
CA LEU A 108 -1.92 7.99 -21.36
C LEU A 108 -1.67 8.25 -22.86
N ASP A 109 -2.36 9.20 -23.49
CA ASP A 109 -2.19 9.52 -24.92
C ASP A 109 -0.96 10.41 -25.21
N LYS A 110 -0.19 10.82 -24.21
CA LYS A 110 0.98 11.70 -24.39
C LYS A 110 2.35 11.02 -24.36
N VAL A 111 2.41 9.68 -24.30
CA VAL A 111 3.69 8.97 -24.47
C VAL A 111 3.81 8.57 -25.94
N GLY A 112 4.56 9.34 -26.65
CA GLY A 112 4.82 9.37 -28.07
C GLY A 112 4.91 8.05 -28.82
N GLY A 113 3.98 7.83 -29.72
CA GLY A 113 4.15 6.99 -30.89
C GLY A 113 4.01 7.85 -32.14
N GLN A 114 5.10 8.03 -32.88
CA GLN A 114 5.08 8.67 -34.19
C GLN A 114 4.24 7.83 -35.15
N ASN A 115 3.01 8.28 -35.45
CA ASN A 115 2.21 7.72 -36.52
C ASN A 115 2.70 8.23 -37.88
N ARG A 116 3.27 7.32 -38.69
CA ARG A 116 3.45 7.54 -40.13
C ARG A 116 2.06 7.53 -40.78
N GLY A 117 1.78 8.61 -41.50
CA GLY A 117 0.52 8.81 -42.20
C GLY A 117 0.20 7.69 -43.21
N VAL A 118 -1.02 7.19 -43.13
CA VAL A 118 -1.69 6.45 -44.19
C VAL A 118 -2.94 7.23 -44.54
N SER A 119 -2.99 7.69 -45.80
CA SER A 119 -4.11 8.42 -46.37
C SER A 119 -5.37 7.55 -46.40
N ALA A 120 -6.44 8.01 -45.74
CA ALA A 120 -7.73 7.37 -45.74
C ALA A 120 -8.59 7.85 -46.92
N SER A 121 -8.98 6.90 -47.78
CA SER A 121 -10.13 7.03 -48.65
C SER A 121 -10.87 5.69 -48.63
N SER A 122 -11.87 5.54 -47.76
CA SER A 122 -12.97 4.57 -47.91
C SER A 122 -14.10 4.87 -46.90
N SER A 123 -15.30 4.69 -47.40
CA SER A 123 -16.61 5.09 -46.88
C SER A 123 -16.91 4.63 -45.45
N SER A 124 -17.62 5.50 -44.73
CA SER A 124 -17.93 5.53 -43.31
C SER A 124 -18.89 4.45 -42.76
N ASN A 125 -19.18 3.36 -43.45
CA ASN A 125 -20.14 2.35 -42.96
C ASN A 125 -19.56 0.97 -42.68
N ASP A 126 -18.26 0.72 -42.96
CA ASP A 126 -17.59 -0.59 -42.73
C ASP A 126 -16.79 -0.68 -41.46
N VAL A 127 -16.73 0.41 -40.68
CA VAL A 127 -15.85 0.48 -39.46
C VAL A 127 -16.54 -0.10 -38.23
N LEU A 128 -17.87 -0.30 -38.24
CA LEU A 128 -18.62 -0.73 -37.04
C LEU A 128 -18.78 -2.26 -36.87
N GLN A 129 -18.23 -3.09 -37.76
CA GLN A 129 -18.37 -4.56 -37.67
C GLN A 129 -17.02 -5.32 -37.67
N ARG A 130 -15.88 -4.68 -37.44
CA ARG A 130 -14.68 -5.40 -37.05
C ARG A 130 -14.74 -5.65 -35.55
N GLU A 131 -15.40 -6.74 -35.15
CA GLU A 131 -15.10 -7.39 -33.88
C GLU A 131 -13.56 -7.51 -33.80
N SER A 132 -12.97 -6.79 -32.85
CA SER A 132 -11.52 -6.79 -32.69
C SER A 132 -11.08 -8.22 -32.36
N SER A 133 -10.38 -8.87 -33.30
CA SER A 133 -9.81 -10.21 -33.12
C SER A 133 -8.63 -10.23 -32.13
N PHE A 134 -8.42 -9.15 -31.40
CA PHE A 134 -7.39 -9.06 -30.39
C PHE A 134 -7.88 -9.70 -29.09
N PRO A 135 -7.03 -10.51 -28.43
CA PRO A 135 -7.39 -11.07 -27.14
C PRO A 135 -7.61 -9.93 -26.14
N THR A 136 -8.75 -9.98 -25.44
CA THR A 136 -9.06 -9.03 -24.36
C THR A 136 -8.68 -9.64 -23.03
N GLY A 137 -8.25 -8.81 -22.08
CA GLY A 137 -7.91 -9.22 -20.73
C GLY A 137 -8.46 -8.25 -19.69
N LYS A 138 -8.47 -8.67 -18.42
CA LYS A 138 -8.83 -7.81 -17.29
C LYS A 138 -7.56 -7.30 -16.63
N VAL A 139 -7.43 -5.99 -16.52
CA VAL A 139 -6.37 -5.36 -15.72
C VAL A 139 -6.79 -5.39 -14.26
N ALA A 140 -5.87 -5.80 -13.37
CA ALA A 140 -6.12 -5.79 -11.94
C ALA A 140 -6.47 -4.38 -11.45
N ARG A 141 -7.43 -4.28 -10.52
CA ARG A 141 -7.97 -2.97 -10.08
C ARG A 141 -6.90 -2.01 -9.58
N TYR A 142 -5.94 -2.50 -8.81
CA TYR A 142 -4.84 -1.66 -8.31
C TYR A 142 -3.99 -1.04 -9.42
N ALA A 143 -3.91 -1.67 -10.58
CA ALA A 143 -3.11 -1.21 -11.73
C ALA A 143 -3.89 -0.30 -12.70
N GLN A 144 -5.16 0.01 -12.40
CA GLN A 144 -6.00 0.90 -13.20
C GLN A 144 -5.86 2.38 -12.82
N TRP A 145 -5.06 2.68 -11.78
CA TRP A 145 -4.81 4.03 -11.27
C TRP A 145 -3.44 4.54 -11.72
N SER A 146 -3.19 5.83 -11.47
CA SER A 146 -1.83 6.37 -11.54
C SER A 146 -0.89 5.57 -10.64
N ASP A 147 0.41 5.57 -10.96
CA ASP A 147 1.42 4.87 -10.18
C ASP A 147 1.35 5.28 -8.69
N TYR A 148 0.83 4.40 -7.86
CA TYR A 148 0.63 4.65 -6.44
C TYR A 148 1.94 4.90 -5.69
N HIS A 149 3.07 4.35 -6.16
CA HIS A 149 4.38 4.62 -5.57
C HIS A 149 4.69 6.12 -5.61
N GLN A 150 4.46 6.76 -6.75
CA GLN A 150 4.70 8.19 -6.92
C GLN A 150 3.74 9.01 -6.07
N VAL A 151 2.44 8.70 -6.13
CA VAL A 151 1.39 9.40 -5.38
C VAL A 151 1.65 9.33 -3.87
N MET A 152 1.89 8.13 -3.33
CA MET A 152 2.10 7.95 -1.89
C MET A 152 3.44 8.52 -1.43
N LYS A 153 4.52 8.35 -2.21
CA LYS A 153 5.83 8.93 -1.88
C LYS A 153 5.77 10.46 -1.83
N GLU A 154 5.05 11.09 -2.75
CA GLU A 154 4.90 12.55 -2.74
C GLU A 154 4.17 13.02 -1.49
N LYS A 155 3.03 12.39 -1.15
CA LYS A 155 2.29 12.68 0.08
C LYS A 155 3.15 12.48 1.34
N LEU A 156 3.94 11.39 1.41
CA LEU A 156 4.83 11.11 2.54
C LEU A 156 6.00 12.10 2.61
N ARG A 157 6.54 12.57 1.49
CA ARG A 157 7.57 13.62 1.47
C ARG A 157 7.01 14.96 1.96
N ILE A 158 5.79 15.31 1.57
CA ILE A 158 5.10 16.50 2.08
C ILE A 158 4.89 16.37 3.60
N LEU A 159 4.42 15.22 4.09
CA LEU A 159 4.30 14.97 5.52
C LEU A 159 5.65 15.14 6.22
N SER A 160 6.70 14.49 5.71
CA SER A 160 8.06 14.57 6.24
C SER A 160 8.57 16.02 6.34
N SER A 161 8.34 16.83 5.31
CA SER A 161 8.78 18.25 5.30
C SER A 161 8.12 19.11 6.36
N LYS A 162 6.92 18.72 6.84
CA LYS A 162 6.17 19.42 7.89
C LYS A 162 6.53 18.98 9.32
N LEU A 163 7.19 17.82 9.48
CA LEU A 163 7.53 17.27 10.80
C LEU A 163 8.41 18.22 11.64
N PRO A 164 9.48 18.85 11.10
CA PRO A 164 10.32 19.75 11.90
C PRO A 164 9.56 20.94 12.49
N GLU A 165 8.66 21.53 11.73
CA GLU A 165 7.80 22.63 12.23
C GLU A 165 6.85 22.14 13.32
N MET A 166 6.22 20.98 13.13
CA MET A 166 5.33 20.38 14.12
C MET A 166 6.06 19.97 15.40
N ALA A 167 7.29 19.46 15.28
CA ALA A 167 8.08 18.99 16.42
C ALA A 167 8.86 20.09 17.12
N GLY A 168 9.09 21.23 16.46
CA GLY A 168 9.95 22.31 16.96
C GLY A 168 11.46 21.96 16.96
N CYS A 169 11.86 20.89 16.25
CA CYS A 169 13.26 20.44 16.14
C CYS A 169 13.49 19.76 14.78
N PRO A 170 14.73 19.65 14.30
CA PRO A 170 15.07 18.88 13.13
C PRO A 170 14.62 17.41 13.27
N VAL A 171 14.07 16.82 12.21
CA VAL A 171 13.60 15.43 12.16
C VAL A 171 14.19 14.75 10.94
N GLN A 172 14.89 13.64 11.16
CA GLN A 172 15.32 12.76 10.07
C GLN A 172 14.21 11.76 9.75
N SER A 173 14.04 11.49 8.47
CA SER A 173 12.98 10.58 8.02
C SER A 173 13.38 9.80 6.79
N ARG A 174 12.71 8.65 6.58
CA ARG A 174 12.85 7.84 5.38
C ARG A 174 11.52 7.26 4.95
N VAL A 175 11.17 7.47 3.67
CA VAL A 175 9.92 7.03 3.05
C VAL A 175 10.08 5.64 2.46
N PHE A 176 9.06 4.80 2.62
CA PHE A 176 8.93 3.47 2.02
C PHE A 176 7.53 3.31 1.43
N VAL A 177 7.46 2.85 0.18
CA VAL A 177 6.23 2.45 -0.51
C VAL A 177 6.58 1.31 -1.45
N ASP A 178 6.49 0.08 -0.97
CA ASP A 178 6.65 -1.20 -1.71
C ASP A 178 7.96 -1.37 -2.51
N ASP A 179 8.91 -0.45 -2.41
CA ASP A 179 10.17 -0.45 -3.18
C ASP A 179 11.43 -0.52 -2.32
N GLY A 180 11.29 -0.68 -1.02
CA GLY A 180 12.39 -0.70 -0.06
C GLY A 180 12.51 -2.00 0.71
N PRO A 181 13.60 -2.16 1.46
CA PRO A 181 13.76 -3.31 2.34
C PRO A 181 13.05 -3.07 3.69
N LEU A 182 11.77 -2.74 3.69
CA LEU A 182 10.95 -2.62 4.92
C LEU A 182 9.82 -3.65 4.83
N LEU A 183 9.44 -4.24 5.94
CA LEU A 183 8.29 -5.15 6.04
C LEU A 183 7.00 -4.34 6.27
N GLU A 184 6.49 -3.65 5.24
CA GLU A 184 5.36 -2.73 5.36
C GLU A 184 4.10 -3.41 5.93
N ARG A 185 3.87 -4.69 5.61
CA ARG A 185 2.74 -5.44 6.16
C ARG A 185 2.91 -5.68 7.67
N ALA A 186 4.13 -5.98 8.13
CA ALA A 186 4.43 -6.13 9.57
C ALA A 186 4.27 -4.79 10.28
N VAL A 187 4.73 -3.69 9.67
CA VAL A 187 4.51 -2.33 10.16
C VAL A 187 3.01 -2.04 10.30
N ALA A 188 2.22 -2.29 9.26
CA ALA A 188 0.78 -2.06 9.26
C ALA A 188 0.05 -2.88 10.36
N ARG A 189 0.43 -4.15 10.55
CA ARG A 189 -0.11 -5.01 11.62
C ARG A 189 0.23 -4.44 12.99
N ARG A 190 1.51 -4.17 13.26
CA ARG A 190 1.96 -3.68 14.57
C ARG A 190 1.41 -2.30 14.91
N ALA A 191 1.24 -1.44 13.90
CA ALA A 191 0.62 -0.13 14.06
C ALA A 191 -0.92 -0.20 14.25
N GLY A 192 -1.57 -1.34 14.04
CA GLY A 192 -3.02 -1.45 14.13
C GLY A 192 -3.79 -0.91 12.92
N LEU A 193 -3.15 -0.76 11.76
CA LEU A 193 -3.86 -0.45 10.49
C LEU A 193 -4.77 -1.61 10.06
N GLY A 194 -4.35 -2.84 10.34
CA GLY A 194 -5.07 -4.05 9.98
C GLY A 194 -4.45 -5.29 10.62
N TRP A 195 -4.88 -6.45 10.18
CA TRP A 195 -4.34 -7.76 10.60
C TRP A 195 -3.93 -8.58 9.38
N PHE A 196 -3.03 -9.54 9.56
CA PHE A 196 -2.71 -10.49 8.50
C PHE A 196 -3.91 -11.37 8.17
N GLY A 197 -4.35 -11.34 6.92
CA GLY A 197 -5.24 -12.34 6.36
C GLY A 197 -4.52 -13.67 6.12
N LYS A 198 -5.24 -14.78 6.11
CA LYS A 198 -4.69 -16.09 5.73
C LYS A 198 -4.16 -16.12 4.29
N ASN A 199 -4.49 -15.13 3.47
CA ASN A 199 -3.95 -14.87 2.14
C ASN A 199 -2.70 -13.97 2.14
N THR A 200 -2.08 -13.76 3.31
CA THR A 200 -0.90 -12.92 3.55
C THR A 200 -1.05 -11.41 3.32
N ASN A 201 -2.22 -10.95 2.88
CA ASN A 201 -2.50 -9.51 2.77
C ASN A 201 -2.88 -8.91 4.12
N ILE A 202 -2.72 -7.58 4.24
CA ILE A 202 -3.30 -6.84 5.35
C ILE A 202 -4.78 -6.61 5.08
N LEU A 203 -5.61 -6.94 6.06
CA LEU A 203 -7.05 -6.69 6.07
C LEU A 203 -7.34 -5.54 7.03
N THR A 204 -7.90 -4.45 6.51
CA THR A 204 -8.36 -3.31 7.32
C THR A 204 -9.84 -3.47 7.68
N THR A 205 -10.30 -2.73 8.70
CA THR A 205 -11.70 -2.80 9.14
C THR A 205 -12.67 -2.12 8.19
N THR A 206 -12.20 -1.14 7.42
CA THR A 206 -13.03 -0.26 6.57
C THR A 206 -12.90 -0.55 5.09
N HIS A 207 -11.70 -0.91 4.63
CA HIS A 207 -11.40 -1.09 3.21
C HIS A 207 -11.00 -2.54 2.83
N GLY A 208 -11.10 -3.49 3.78
CA GLY A 208 -10.63 -4.85 3.55
C GLY A 208 -9.15 -4.88 3.13
N SER A 209 -8.81 -5.62 2.08
CA SER A 209 -7.45 -5.65 1.50
C SER A 209 -7.23 -4.65 0.35
N TRP A 210 -8.21 -3.78 0.08
CA TRP A 210 -8.16 -2.84 -1.05
C TRP A 210 -7.36 -1.58 -0.72
N VAL A 211 -6.18 -1.74 -0.15
CA VAL A 211 -5.31 -0.64 0.27
C VAL A 211 -3.87 -0.84 -0.22
N PHE A 212 -3.24 0.25 -0.62
CA PHE A 212 -1.80 0.36 -0.71
C PHE A 212 -1.25 0.73 0.65
N LEU A 213 -0.08 0.19 1.00
CA LEU A 213 0.61 0.49 2.24
C LEU A 213 1.81 1.39 1.99
N GLY A 214 2.12 2.23 2.96
CA GLY A 214 3.33 3.04 2.98
C GLY A 214 3.77 3.31 4.40
N ALA A 215 5.02 3.69 4.56
CA ALA A 215 5.60 3.99 5.85
C ALA A 215 6.59 5.14 5.79
N LEU A 216 6.62 5.93 6.87
CA LEU A 216 7.61 6.96 7.12
C LEU A 216 8.32 6.62 8.43
N ILE A 217 9.58 6.17 8.35
CA ILE A 217 10.44 5.98 9.52
C ILE A 217 10.98 7.34 9.94
N ILE A 218 10.97 7.64 11.23
CA ILE A 218 11.44 8.92 11.79
C ILE A 218 12.29 8.70 13.06
N ASP A 219 13.20 9.62 13.33
CA ASP A 219 14.02 9.66 14.55
C ASP A 219 13.31 10.37 15.73
N LEU A 220 12.05 10.74 15.52
CA LEU A 220 11.20 11.36 16.53
C LEU A 220 10.36 10.31 17.24
N GLU A 221 10.25 10.41 18.57
CA GLU A 221 9.38 9.54 19.35
C GLU A 221 7.94 10.03 19.32
N LEU A 222 7.07 9.17 18.86
CA LEU A 222 5.61 9.33 18.92
C LEU A 222 5.00 8.16 19.69
N GLU A 223 3.96 8.42 20.46
CA GLU A 223 3.24 7.36 21.17
C GLU A 223 2.69 6.32 20.19
N PRO A 224 3.05 5.03 20.30
CA PRO A 224 2.55 4.01 19.38
C PRO A 224 1.06 3.74 19.57
N ASP A 225 0.40 3.33 18.49
CA ASP A 225 -0.95 2.79 18.54
C ASP A 225 -0.91 1.30 18.87
N GLU A 226 -2.00 0.81 19.46
CA GLU A 226 -2.14 -0.61 19.77
C GLU A 226 -2.50 -1.44 18.53
N PRO A 227 -1.91 -2.63 18.37
CA PRO A 227 -2.31 -3.58 17.33
C PRO A 227 -3.79 -3.96 17.46
N LEU A 228 -4.44 -4.22 16.32
CA LEU A 228 -5.82 -4.70 16.33
C LEU A 228 -5.90 -6.12 16.89
N LYS A 229 -6.79 -6.34 17.87
CA LYS A 229 -7.13 -7.66 18.40
C LYS A 229 -8.09 -8.40 17.45
N LYS A 230 -7.72 -8.48 16.16
CA LYS A 230 -8.50 -9.14 15.11
C LYS A 230 -7.64 -10.12 14.31
N ASN A 231 -8.27 -11.19 13.85
CA ASN A 231 -7.67 -12.19 12.96
C ASN A 231 -8.78 -12.83 12.10
N CYS A 232 -8.40 -13.77 11.24
CA CYS A 232 -9.36 -14.47 10.38
C CYS A 232 -10.19 -15.55 11.09
N GLY A 233 -9.92 -15.89 12.37
CA GLY A 233 -10.59 -16.99 13.06
C GLY A 233 -10.61 -18.27 12.22
N ASP A 234 -11.77 -18.91 12.10
CA ASP A 234 -11.97 -20.12 11.32
C ASP A 234 -12.19 -19.87 9.82
N CYS A 235 -12.24 -18.61 9.37
CA CYS A 235 -12.44 -18.28 7.96
C CYS A 235 -11.25 -18.75 7.11
N VAL A 236 -11.54 -19.54 6.06
CA VAL A 236 -10.56 -20.05 5.08
C VAL A 236 -10.94 -19.74 3.62
N ARG A 237 -11.88 -18.81 3.40
CA ARG A 237 -12.46 -18.53 2.08
C ARG A 237 -11.45 -18.19 1.00
N CYS A 238 -10.31 -17.56 1.35
CA CYS A 238 -9.28 -17.18 0.39
C CYS A 238 -8.49 -18.36 -0.15
N ILE A 239 -8.38 -19.47 0.61
CA ILE A 239 -7.59 -20.66 0.21
C ILE A 239 -8.25 -21.33 -1.00
N PRO A 240 -9.49 -21.85 -0.94
CA PRO A 240 -10.12 -22.50 -2.09
C PRO A 240 -10.50 -21.51 -3.21
N ALA A 241 -10.48 -20.20 -2.95
CA ALA A 241 -10.75 -19.18 -3.97
C ALA A 241 -9.50 -18.78 -4.76
N CYS A 242 -8.30 -19.24 -4.38
CA CYS A 242 -7.06 -18.94 -5.11
C CYS A 242 -7.04 -19.75 -6.44
N PRO A 243 -7.08 -19.08 -7.60
CA PRO A 243 -7.19 -19.80 -8.89
C PRO A 243 -5.95 -20.57 -9.28
N THR A 244 -4.81 -20.26 -8.66
CA THR A 244 -3.51 -20.93 -8.90
C THR A 244 -3.12 -21.86 -7.76
N GLU A 245 -3.97 -21.99 -6.72
CA GLU A 245 -3.70 -22.79 -5.51
C GLU A 245 -2.42 -22.35 -4.74
N ALA A 246 -1.89 -21.17 -5.06
CA ALA A 246 -0.67 -20.66 -4.46
C ALA A 246 -0.78 -20.42 -2.93
N ILE A 247 -1.98 -20.33 -2.35
CA ILE A 247 -2.17 -20.26 -0.89
C ILE A 247 -2.17 -21.69 -0.34
N VAL A 248 -0.98 -22.25 -0.15
CA VAL A 248 -0.78 -23.65 0.22
C VAL A 248 -1.15 -23.97 1.68
N ALA A 249 -1.15 -22.96 2.54
CA ALA A 249 -1.60 -23.03 3.93
C ALA A 249 -1.99 -21.64 4.44
N PRO A 250 -2.70 -21.52 5.57
CA PRO A 250 -2.93 -20.24 6.21
C PRO A 250 -1.62 -19.47 6.40
N TYR A 251 -1.55 -18.23 5.87
CA TYR A 251 -0.39 -17.33 5.92
C TYR A 251 0.85 -17.81 5.13
N VAL A 252 0.69 -18.75 4.20
CA VAL A 252 1.77 -19.28 3.35
C VAL A 252 1.35 -19.20 1.89
N ILE A 253 2.17 -18.55 1.10
CA ILE A 253 2.06 -18.51 -0.38
C ILE A 253 3.30 -19.14 -0.96
N ASP A 254 3.10 -20.04 -1.91
CA ASP A 254 4.14 -20.60 -2.77
C ASP A 254 4.16 -19.84 -4.11
#